data_9439d2f2f76a6fcb99d03f7a65657b40
#
_entry.id   9439d2f2f76a6fcb99d03f7a65657b40
#
_cell.length_a   1.000
_cell.length_b   1.000
_cell.length_c   1.000
_cell.angle_alpha   90.00
_cell.angle_beta   90.00
_cell.angle_gamma   90.00
#
_symmetry.space_group_name_H-M   'P 1'
#
loop_
_entity.id
_entity.type
_entity.pdbx_description
1 polymer ?
#
loop_
_entity_poly.entity_id
_entity_poly.type
_entity_poly.pdbx_seq_one_letter_code
_entity_poly.pdbx_strand_id
1 'polypeptide(L)'
;MRSPSSAAQILAVGLITLSALPSFAGQNVTIGIAANFSAMSDSTSNPYANYFRDAIEMAFDEKKALLASKGISVKLEEFDYGDDKLKVIETANAAVKSDALAVLGYIYSSDALLAGPILNQNGLLLLSPTATADRLETIGRYVRRTCFDDSYQGKILADYAWKTQKARNVGIIYAADCAYCNSLRTAFKQRFESLGGKILVERTVLSNDSDFSEAAAAFKGQPLDAIFAPNYERVAATMISQLLDAGVRPRIWLGGDGWGDSGELFSRIVGARKFTAYAISHWHAQIQTPQSKAFTVEFARRYGKPPVDTAVLAYDAARLLIQGLLTANQLDRAGVVDSVERIRTFEGVTGRLVYPPHSRTPIKPAVLLRIENGDNNRHSSVERIIGG
;
A
#
# COMPACT_ATOMS: atom_id res chain seq x y z
N MET A 1 -8.30 -14.34 -81.71
CA MET A 1 -8.78 -15.41 -80.82
C MET A 1 -7.76 -15.64 -79.72
N ARG A 2 -7.97 -15.12 -78.58
CA ARG A 2 -7.22 -15.45 -77.35
C ARG A 2 -8.19 -15.35 -76.16
N SER A 3 -8.42 -16.48 -75.50
CA SER A 3 -9.28 -16.59 -74.33
C SER A 3 -8.66 -15.99 -73.07
N PRO A 4 -9.45 -15.45 -72.17
CA PRO A 4 -8.94 -14.97 -70.87
C PRO A 4 -8.91 -16.07 -69.81
N SER A 5 -7.78 -16.20 -69.12
CA SER A 5 -7.60 -17.10 -67.99
C SER A 5 -8.25 -16.47 -66.71
N SER A 6 -9.16 -17.25 -66.12
CA SER A 6 -9.77 -16.92 -64.85
C SER A 6 -8.80 -17.22 -63.67
N ALA A 7 -8.39 -16.19 -62.95
CA ALA A 7 -7.68 -16.36 -61.69
C ALA A 7 -8.70 -16.58 -60.55
N ALA A 8 -8.69 -17.75 -59.95
CA ALA A 8 -9.46 -18.04 -58.74
C ALA A 8 -8.75 -17.40 -57.51
N GLN A 9 -9.40 -16.42 -56.88
CA GLN A 9 -8.98 -15.92 -55.56
C GLN A 9 -9.42 -16.91 -54.50
N ILE A 10 -8.45 -17.51 -53.82
CA ILE A 10 -8.67 -18.32 -52.62
C ILE A 10 -8.77 -17.35 -51.44
N LEU A 11 -9.99 -17.17 -50.89
CA LEU A 11 -10.21 -16.51 -49.62
C LEU A 11 -9.74 -17.47 -48.51
N ALA A 12 -8.63 -17.14 -47.87
CA ALA A 12 -8.22 -17.80 -46.63
C ALA A 12 -9.06 -17.21 -45.46
N VAL A 13 -10.07 -17.96 -45.05
CA VAL A 13 -10.80 -17.67 -43.80
C VAL A 13 -9.91 -18.07 -42.62
N GLY A 14 -9.29 -17.09 -41.97
CA GLY A 14 -8.55 -17.32 -40.73
C GLY A 14 -9.52 -17.71 -39.61
N LEU A 15 -9.47 -18.99 -39.21
CA LEU A 15 -10.12 -19.43 -37.98
C LEU A 15 -9.45 -18.70 -36.78
N ILE A 16 -10.13 -17.71 -36.19
CA ILE A 16 -9.79 -17.19 -34.87
C ILE A 16 -10.22 -18.28 -33.89
N THR A 17 -9.25 -19.05 -33.39
CA THR A 17 -9.49 -19.96 -32.28
C THR A 17 -9.70 -19.11 -31.03
N LEU A 18 -10.94 -18.89 -30.63
CA LEU A 18 -11.27 -18.44 -29.30
C LEU A 18 -10.76 -19.52 -28.33
N SER A 19 -9.63 -19.27 -27.69
CA SER A 19 -9.18 -20.09 -26.56
C SER A 19 -10.24 -19.99 -25.46
N ALA A 20 -10.99 -21.05 -25.25
CA ALA A 20 -11.95 -21.15 -24.15
C ALA A 20 -11.19 -20.96 -22.83
N LEU A 21 -11.63 -20.01 -22.02
CA LEU A 21 -11.13 -19.86 -20.66
C LEU A 21 -11.40 -21.17 -19.88
N PRO A 22 -10.46 -21.63 -19.04
CA PRO A 22 -10.66 -22.85 -18.28
C PRO A 22 -11.93 -22.73 -17.42
N SER A 23 -12.76 -23.79 -17.42
CA SER A 23 -13.92 -23.93 -16.56
C SER A 23 -13.57 -24.92 -15.46
N PHE A 24 -13.71 -24.49 -14.21
CA PHE A 24 -13.42 -25.32 -13.04
C PHE A 24 -14.73 -25.89 -12.50
N ALA A 25 -14.93 -27.20 -12.61
CA ALA A 25 -16.17 -27.84 -12.13
C ALA A 25 -16.22 -27.82 -10.59
N GLY A 26 -16.90 -26.80 -10.01
CA GLY A 26 -17.27 -26.79 -8.58
C GLY A 26 -16.09 -26.76 -7.59
N GLN A 27 -15.03 -25.99 -7.85
CA GLN A 27 -13.88 -25.91 -6.94
C GLN A 27 -14.10 -24.89 -5.82
N ASN A 28 -13.91 -25.36 -4.58
CA ASN A 28 -13.84 -24.47 -3.41
C ASN A 28 -12.39 -23.95 -3.24
N VAL A 29 -12.24 -22.65 -3.17
CA VAL A 29 -10.96 -21.95 -3.04
C VAL A 29 -10.95 -21.18 -1.73
N THR A 30 -9.93 -21.36 -0.91
CA THR A 30 -9.73 -20.55 0.30
C THR A 30 -8.70 -19.45 0.03
N ILE A 31 -9.01 -18.22 0.40
CA ILE A 31 -8.11 -17.05 0.37
C ILE A 31 -7.97 -16.52 1.79
N GLY A 32 -6.72 -16.46 2.25
CA GLY A 32 -6.40 -15.90 3.56
C GLY A 32 -6.45 -14.37 3.58
N ILE A 33 -6.91 -13.80 4.68
CA ILE A 33 -6.82 -12.36 4.99
C ILE A 33 -6.00 -12.23 6.27
N ALA A 34 -4.78 -11.72 6.17
CA ALA A 34 -3.89 -11.56 7.32
C ALA A 34 -3.80 -10.09 7.73
N ALA A 35 -4.35 -9.78 8.91
CA ALA A 35 -4.34 -8.44 9.48
C ALA A 35 -4.36 -8.49 11.01
N ASN A 36 -4.12 -7.35 11.64
CA ASN A 36 -4.13 -7.19 13.09
C ASN A 36 -5.52 -6.77 13.60
N PHE A 37 -6.53 -7.63 13.40
CA PHE A 37 -7.93 -7.33 13.73
C PHE A 37 -8.16 -7.08 15.21
N SER A 38 -7.52 -7.85 16.08
CA SER A 38 -7.62 -7.74 17.54
C SER A 38 -6.64 -6.76 18.16
N ALA A 39 -5.83 -6.05 17.34
CA ALA A 39 -4.93 -5.03 17.86
C ALA A 39 -5.72 -3.91 18.56
N MET A 40 -5.32 -3.60 19.77
CA MET A 40 -5.96 -2.57 20.58
C MET A 40 -5.34 -1.20 20.26
N SER A 41 -6.12 -0.32 19.63
CA SER A 41 -5.76 1.08 19.55
C SER A 41 -6.75 1.89 20.40
N ASP A 42 -6.32 2.37 21.57
CA ASP A 42 -7.13 3.21 22.48
C ASP A 42 -8.54 2.64 22.77
N SER A 43 -8.61 1.38 23.24
CA SER A 43 -9.84 0.68 23.62
C SER A 43 -10.79 0.26 22.48
N THR A 44 -10.40 0.39 21.22
CA THR A 44 -11.15 -0.14 20.08
C THR A 44 -10.27 -0.99 19.17
N SER A 45 -10.85 -1.99 18.49
CA SER A 45 -10.15 -2.76 17.46
C SER A 45 -9.54 -1.84 16.41
N ASN A 46 -8.40 -2.24 15.82
CA ASN A 46 -7.71 -1.45 14.80
C ASN A 46 -8.66 -1.11 13.62
N PRO A 47 -9.04 0.17 13.44
CA PRO A 47 -9.99 0.53 12.40
C PRO A 47 -9.45 0.20 10.99
N TYR A 48 -8.14 0.28 10.76
CA TYR A 48 -7.53 -0.02 9.46
C TYR A 48 -7.68 -1.49 9.06
N ALA A 49 -7.58 -2.43 10.00
CA ALA A 49 -7.82 -3.85 9.73
C ALA A 49 -9.25 -4.14 9.30
N ASN A 50 -10.24 -3.46 9.91
CA ASN A 50 -11.64 -3.57 9.49
C ASN A 50 -11.87 -2.97 8.09
N TYR A 51 -11.28 -1.81 7.78
CA TYR A 51 -11.33 -1.25 6.43
C TYR A 51 -10.69 -2.17 5.39
N PHE A 52 -9.61 -2.82 5.78
CA PHE A 52 -8.88 -3.79 4.94
C PHE A 52 -9.76 -5.00 4.60
N ARG A 53 -10.39 -5.63 5.60
CA ARG A 53 -11.31 -6.75 5.43
C ARG A 53 -12.52 -6.35 4.59
N ASP A 54 -13.22 -5.27 4.98
CA ASP A 54 -14.43 -4.79 4.32
C ASP A 54 -14.21 -4.61 2.80
N ALA A 55 -13.06 -4.06 2.42
CA ALA A 55 -12.71 -3.82 1.02
C ALA A 55 -12.41 -5.12 0.25
N ILE A 56 -11.75 -6.10 0.89
CA ILE A 56 -11.50 -7.42 0.29
C ILE A 56 -12.84 -8.15 0.07
N GLU A 57 -13.69 -8.20 1.10
CA GLU A 57 -15.02 -8.81 1.01
C GLU A 57 -15.84 -8.18 -0.11
N MET A 58 -15.87 -6.84 -0.19
CA MET A 58 -16.58 -6.12 -1.26
C MET A 58 -16.09 -6.56 -2.65
N ALA A 59 -14.77 -6.65 -2.86
CA ALA A 59 -14.20 -7.05 -4.15
C ALA A 59 -14.62 -8.47 -4.55
N PHE A 60 -14.59 -9.43 -3.61
CA PHE A 60 -15.02 -10.80 -3.87
C PHE A 60 -16.52 -10.91 -4.08
N ASP A 61 -17.34 -10.19 -3.30
CA ASP A 61 -18.79 -10.17 -3.47
C ASP A 61 -19.19 -9.62 -4.84
N GLU A 62 -18.59 -8.54 -5.30
CA GLU A 62 -18.85 -7.96 -6.63
C GLU A 62 -18.54 -8.93 -7.77
N LYS A 63 -17.62 -9.86 -7.57
CA LYS A 63 -17.20 -10.84 -8.57
C LYS A 63 -17.75 -12.25 -8.33
N LYS A 64 -18.56 -12.44 -7.28
CA LYS A 64 -19.09 -13.74 -6.88
C LYS A 64 -19.80 -14.47 -8.03
N ALA A 65 -20.69 -13.77 -8.74
CA ALA A 65 -21.42 -14.37 -9.87
C ALA A 65 -20.48 -14.77 -11.03
N LEU A 66 -19.45 -13.93 -11.31
CA LEU A 66 -18.47 -14.23 -12.34
C LEU A 66 -17.58 -15.42 -11.95
N LEU A 67 -17.12 -15.49 -10.71
CA LEU A 67 -16.36 -16.63 -10.18
C LEU A 67 -17.21 -17.91 -10.23
N ALA A 68 -18.46 -17.85 -9.78
CA ALA A 68 -19.39 -18.98 -9.83
C ALA A 68 -19.64 -19.48 -11.26
N SER A 69 -19.75 -18.57 -12.25
CA SER A 69 -19.90 -18.94 -13.67
C SER A 69 -18.69 -19.69 -14.23
N LYS A 70 -17.53 -19.62 -13.55
CA LYS A 70 -16.31 -20.39 -13.84
C LYS A 70 -16.14 -21.62 -12.95
N GLY A 71 -17.15 -21.94 -12.12
CA GLY A 71 -17.11 -23.06 -11.19
C GLY A 71 -16.25 -22.81 -9.95
N ILE A 72 -15.96 -21.54 -9.61
CA ILE A 72 -15.13 -21.16 -8.48
C ILE A 72 -16.02 -20.63 -7.34
N SER A 73 -15.92 -21.24 -6.18
CA SER A 73 -16.52 -20.75 -4.92
C SER A 73 -15.39 -20.34 -3.97
N VAL A 74 -15.41 -19.10 -3.50
CA VAL A 74 -14.34 -18.57 -2.63
C VAL A 74 -14.81 -18.48 -1.18
N LYS A 75 -14.00 -19.02 -0.28
CA LYS A 75 -14.06 -18.82 1.18
C LYS A 75 -12.94 -17.84 1.56
N LEU A 76 -13.26 -16.80 2.29
CA LEU A 76 -12.30 -15.93 2.95
C LEU A 76 -12.03 -16.45 4.36
N GLU A 77 -10.77 -16.51 4.77
CA GLU A 77 -10.32 -17.01 6.07
C GLU A 77 -9.40 -16.00 6.74
N GLU A 78 -9.77 -15.54 7.92
CA GLU A 78 -9.02 -14.53 8.66
C GLU A 78 -7.86 -15.15 9.45
N PHE A 79 -6.70 -14.50 9.39
CA PHE A 79 -5.50 -14.79 10.16
C PHE A 79 -5.15 -13.55 11.00
N ASP A 80 -5.67 -13.50 12.21
CA ASP A 80 -5.50 -12.38 13.13
C ASP A 80 -4.20 -12.51 13.94
N TYR A 81 -3.27 -11.59 13.73
CA TYR A 81 -2.00 -11.57 14.45
C TYR A 81 -1.92 -10.48 15.55
N GLY A 82 -2.98 -9.67 15.76
CA GLY A 82 -2.98 -8.61 16.75
C GLY A 82 -1.73 -7.71 16.64
N ASP A 83 -1.15 -7.34 17.78
CA ASP A 83 0.09 -6.55 17.85
C ASP A 83 1.32 -7.39 18.22
N ASP A 84 1.26 -8.73 18.12
CA ASP A 84 2.29 -9.64 18.57
C ASP A 84 3.09 -10.21 17.39
N LYS A 85 4.40 -9.98 17.39
CA LYS A 85 5.31 -10.51 16.36
C LYS A 85 5.38 -12.04 16.32
N LEU A 86 5.19 -12.72 17.47
CA LEU A 86 5.10 -14.19 17.51
C LEU A 86 3.83 -14.67 16.82
N LYS A 87 2.71 -13.99 17.03
CA LYS A 87 1.46 -14.31 16.33
C LYS A 87 1.55 -14.09 14.83
N VAL A 88 2.35 -13.12 14.34
CA VAL A 88 2.63 -12.98 12.90
C VAL A 88 3.23 -14.28 12.35
N ILE A 89 4.21 -14.87 13.06
CA ILE A 89 4.84 -16.13 12.66
C ILE A 89 3.85 -17.29 12.76
N GLU A 90 3.08 -17.36 13.84
CA GLU A 90 2.07 -18.40 14.06
C GLU A 90 0.98 -18.37 12.98
N THR A 91 0.45 -17.19 12.65
CA THR A 91 -0.57 -17.04 11.61
C THR A 91 -0.04 -17.34 10.21
N ALA A 92 1.22 -17.01 9.91
CA ALA A 92 1.86 -17.39 8.65
C ALA A 92 1.97 -18.92 8.53
N ASN A 93 2.38 -19.62 9.62
CA ASN A 93 2.43 -21.07 9.65
C ASN A 93 1.02 -21.71 9.60
N ALA A 94 0.02 -21.08 10.22
CA ALA A 94 -1.37 -21.54 10.13
C ALA A 94 -1.89 -21.44 8.69
N ALA A 95 -1.63 -20.31 8.00
CA ALA A 95 -1.98 -20.14 6.59
C ALA A 95 -1.29 -21.18 5.67
N VAL A 96 -0.03 -21.53 5.94
CA VAL A 96 0.68 -22.59 5.22
C VAL A 96 0.00 -23.94 5.37
N LYS A 97 -0.49 -24.27 6.59
CA LYS A 97 -1.17 -25.52 6.92
C LYS A 97 -2.63 -25.57 6.46
N SER A 98 -3.22 -24.43 6.16
CA SER A 98 -4.60 -24.34 5.65
C SER A 98 -4.67 -24.66 4.16
N ASP A 99 -5.90 -24.73 3.61
CA ASP A 99 -6.15 -24.87 2.17
C ASP A 99 -6.04 -23.55 1.39
N ALA A 100 -5.49 -22.50 1.99
CA ALA A 100 -5.36 -21.21 1.35
C ALA A 100 -4.44 -21.29 0.11
N LEU A 101 -4.91 -20.74 -1.00
CA LEU A 101 -4.15 -20.61 -2.25
C LEU A 101 -3.34 -19.33 -2.31
N ALA A 102 -3.75 -18.29 -1.59
CA ALA A 102 -3.06 -17.03 -1.45
C ALA A 102 -3.45 -16.35 -0.13
N VAL A 103 -2.62 -15.43 0.34
CA VAL A 103 -2.88 -14.56 1.49
C VAL A 103 -2.83 -13.10 1.03
N LEU A 104 -3.91 -12.36 1.27
CA LEU A 104 -3.97 -10.90 1.20
C LEU A 104 -3.57 -10.34 2.57
N GLY A 105 -2.52 -9.60 2.64
CA GLY A 105 -1.95 -9.12 3.93
C GLY A 105 -0.45 -8.88 3.74
N TYR A 106 0.30 -8.84 4.68
CA TYR A 106 0.19 -8.24 6.00
C TYR A 106 0.20 -6.73 5.86
N ILE A 107 -0.54 -5.99 6.71
CA ILE A 107 -0.71 -4.54 6.54
C ILE A 107 0.61 -3.78 6.69
N TYR A 108 1.40 -4.13 7.71
CA TYR A 108 2.65 -3.43 8.02
C TYR A 108 3.88 -4.13 7.45
N SER A 109 4.87 -3.34 7.02
CA SER A 109 6.10 -3.87 6.43
C SER A 109 6.87 -4.80 7.36
N SER A 110 6.92 -4.52 8.66
CA SER A 110 7.60 -5.39 9.64
C SER A 110 6.96 -6.77 9.69
N ASP A 111 5.63 -6.84 9.63
CA ASP A 111 4.88 -8.09 9.69
C ASP A 111 4.98 -8.86 8.37
N ALA A 112 4.90 -8.17 7.24
CA ALA A 112 5.10 -8.77 5.93
C ALA A 112 6.52 -9.33 5.75
N LEU A 113 7.54 -8.70 6.34
CA LEU A 113 8.93 -9.19 6.33
C LEU A 113 9.13 -10.41 7.25
N LEU A 114 8.33 -10.59 8.29
CA LEU A 114 8.35 -11.79 9.13
C LEU A 114 7.58 -12.95 8.47
N ALA A 115 6.40 -12.70 7.95
CA ALA A 115 5.55 -13.71 7.34
C ALA A 115 6.01 -14.13 5.94
N GLY A 116 6.49 -13.18 5.14
CA GLY A 116 6.84 -13.39 3.74
C GLY A 116 7.81 -14.54 3.48
N PRO A 117 8.93 -14.66 4.19
CA PRO A 117 9.84 -15.81 4.05
C PRO A 117 9.17 -17.16 4.31
N ILE A 118 8.31 -17.25 5.33
CA ILE A 118 7.57 -18.47 5.69
C ILE A 118 6.64 -18.88 4.55
N LEU A 119 5.84 -17.92 4.07
CA LEU A 119 4.89 -18.15 2.98
C LEU A 119 5.62 -18.49 1.67
N ASN A 120 6.68 -17.75 1.34
CA ASN A 120 7.49 -17.99 0.14
C ASN A 120 8.13 -19.38 0.12
N GLN A 121 8.73 -19.82 1.24
CA GLN A 121 9.37 -21.14 1.34
C GLN A 121 8.36 -22.28 1.17
N ASN A 122 7.10 -22.06 1.49
CA ASN A 122 6.02 -23.05 1.42
C ASN A 122 5.13 -22.88 0.17
N GLY A 123 5.56 -22.08 -0.80
CA GLY A 123 4.86 -21.91 -2.07
C GLY A 123 3.47 -21.26 -1.94
N LEU A 124 3.22 -20.46 -0.91
CA LEU A 124 1.97 -19.76 -0.68
C LEU A 124 2.12 -18.27 -1.02
N LEU A 125 1.34 -17.77 -1.98
CA LEU A 125 1.40 -16.39 -2.40
C LEU A 125 1.00 -15.44 -1.26
N LEU A 126 1.91 -14.52 -0.92
CA LEU A 126 1.62 -13.30 -0.20
C LEU A 126 1.43 -12.17 -1.21
N LEU A 127 0.23 -11.63 -1.32
CA LEU A 127 -0.04 -10.40 -2.05
C LEU A 127 -0.30 -9.27 -1.06
N SER A 128 0.74 -8.44 -0.85
CA SER A 128 0.66 -7.35 0.13
C SER A 128 0.17 -6.06 -0.52
N PRO A 129 -0.95 -5.48 -0.02
CA PRO A 129 -1.49 -4.23 -0.56
C PRO A 129 -0.73 -2.98 -0.10
N THR A 130 -0.15 -3.00 1.11
CA THR A 130 0.26 -1.79 1.83
C THR A 130 1.70 -1.79 2.31
N ALA A 131 2.37 -2.95 2.39
CA ALA A 131 3.73 -3.03 2.89
C ALA A 131 4.75 -2.54 1.83
N THR A 132 5.35 -1.38 2.08
CA THR A 132 6.20 -0.67 1.11
C THR A 132 7.70 -0.90 1.27
N ALA A 133 8.18 -1.53 2.35
CA ALA A 133 9.61 -1.73 2.58
C ALA A 133 10.31 -2.43 1.40
N ASP A 134 11.43 -1.87 0.93
CA ASP A 134 12.15 -2.33 -0.26
C ASP A 134 12.57 -3.81 -0.17
N ARG A 135 12.90 -4.29 1.03
CA ARG A 135 13.33 -5.67 1.27
C ARG A 135 12.30 -6.74 0.88
N LEU A 136 11.01 -6.39 0.79
CA LEU A 136 9.99 -7.33 0.33
C LEU A 136 10.23 -7.82 -1.09
N GLU A 137 10.83 -6.99 -1.96
CA GLU A 137 11.18 -7.36 -3.34
C GLU A 137 12.14 -8.55 -3.41
N THR A 138 12.98 -8.75 -2.40
CA THR A 138 14.05 -9.75 -2.40
C THR A 138 13.69 -11.08 -1.73
N ILE A 139 12.50 -11.21 -1.12
CA ILE A 139 12.11 -12.42 -0.39
C ILE A 139 11.97 -13.62 -1.32
N GLY A 140 11.29 -13.43 -2.46
CA GLY A 140 11.12 -14.50 -3.43
C GLY A 140 9.84 -14.38 -4.25
N ARG A 141 9.65 -15.38 -5.10
CA ARG A 141 8.59 -15.44 -6.11
C ARG A 141 7.18 -15.30 -5.54
N TYR A 142 6.96 -15.90 -4.38
CA TYR A 142 5.64 -15.96 -3.75
C TYR A 142 5.32 -14.73 -2.88
N VAL A 143 6.13 -13.65 -2.95
CA VAL A 143 5.83 -12.37 -2.30
C VAL A 143 5.71 -11.30 -3.37
N ARG A 144 4.53 -10.69 -3.48
CA ARG A 144 4.19 -9.65 -4.45
C ARG A 144 3.39 -8.55 -3.77
N ARG A 145 3.44 -7.34 -4.29
CA ARG A 145 2.69 -6.20 -3.74
C ARG A 145 1.92 -5.45 -4.83
N THR A 146 0.90 -4.68 -4.41
CA THR A 146 0.14 -3.76 -5.27
C THR A 146 0.40 -2.29 -4.94
N CYS A 147 1.18 -2.01 -3.90
CA CYS A 147 1.71 -0.69 -3.57
C CYS A 147 3.06 -0.44 -4.26
N PHE A 148 3.47 0.82 -4.38
CA PHE A 148 4.87 1.19 -4.68
C PHE A 148 5.77 0.89 -3.48
N ASP A 149 7.09 1.07 -3.63
CA ASP A 149 8.07 0.87 -2.57
C ASP A 149 8.57 2.18 -1.94
N ASP A 150 9.33 2.03 -0.85
CA ASP A 150 9.89 3.16 -0.10
C ASP A 150 10.97 3.90 -0.90
N SER A 151 11.70 3.21 -1.78
CA SER A 151 12.65 3.85 -2.70
C SER A 151 11.95 4.83 -3.63
N TYR A 152 10.78 4.49 -4.14
CA TYR A 152 10.01 5.38 -5.00
C TYR A 152 9.47 6.59 -4.24
N GLN A 153 8.80 6.39 -3.11
CA GLN A 153 8.22 7.50 -2.34
C GLN A 153 9.30 8.39 -1.69
N GLY A 154 10.40 7.81 -1.19
CA GLY A 154 11.52 8.57 -0.61
C GLY A 154 12.19 9.47 -1.64
N LYS A 155 12.35 8.99 -2.87
CA LYS A 155 12.86 9.79 -4.00
C LYS A 155 11.93 10.96 -4.33
N ILE A 156 10.63 10.74 -4.40
CA ILE A 156 9.64 11.79 -4.67
C ILE A 156 9.70 12.87 -3.59
N LEU A 157 9.70 12.48 -2.32
CA LEU A 157 9.73 13.41 -1.20
C LEU A 157 11.03 14.23 -1.17
N ALA A 158 12.18 13.60 -1.39
CA ALA A 158 13.47 14.28 -1.43
C ALA A 158 13.55 15.27 -2.62
N ASP A 159 13.10 14.85 -3.80
CA ASP A 159 13.04 15.72 -4.99
C ASP A 159 12.10 16.91 -4.75
N TYR A 160 10.94 16.68 -4.12
CA TYR A 160 9.98 17.73 -3.80
C TYR A 160 10.54 18.72 -2.77
N ALA A 161 11.12 18.21 -1.69
CA ALA A 161 11.77 19.03 -0.66
C ALA A 161 12.86 19.93 -1.27
N TRP A 162 13.75 19.34 -2.07
CA TRP A 162 14.85 20.07 -2.71
C TRP A 162 14.40 21.03 -3.82
N LYS A 163 13.65 20.50 -4.80
CA LYS A 163 13.34 21.23 -6.04
C LYS A 163 12.20 22.24 -5.86
N THR A 164 11.15 21.85 -5.13
CA THR A 164 9.94 22.68 -4.98
C THR A 164 10.01 23.51 -3.73
N GLN A 165 10.25 22.89 -2.59
CA GLN A 165 10.28 23.56 -1.30
C GLN A 165 11.61 24.26 -1.01
N LYS A 166 12.63 24.08 -1.86
CA LYS A 166 13.96 24.71 -1.70
C LYS A 166 14.60 24.40 -0.35
N ALA A 167 14.26 23.28 0.26
CA ALA A 167 14.90 22.82 1.49
C ALA A 167 16.37 22.46 1.23
N ARG A 168 17.24 22.83 2.15
CA ARG A 168 18.68 22.56 2.14
C ARG A 168 19.13 21.80 3.37
N ASN A 169 18.53 22.12 4.50
CA ASN A 169 18.81 21.57 5.81
C ASN A 169 17.57 20.84 6.34
N VAL A 170 17.70 19.53 6.55
CA VAL A 170 16.61 18.67 7.00
C VAL A 170 17.00 17.97 8.29
N GLY A 171 16.04 17.86 9.20
CA GLY A 171 16.11 16.95 10.32
C GLY A 171 15.33 15.66 10.03
N ILE A 172 15.78 14.53 10.56
CA ILE A 172 15.07 13.25 10.45
C ILE A 172 14.79 12.69 11.83
N ILE A 173 13.57 12.20 12.05
CA ILE A 173 13.17 11.52 13.28
C ILE A 173 12.28 10.32 12.94
N TYR A 174 12.69 9.11 13.36
CA TYR A 174 12.02 7.88 12.96
C TYR A 174 12.14 6.76 13.99
N ALA A 175 11.19 5.81 13.96
CA ALA A 175 11.21 4.63 14.81
C ALA A 175 12.20 3.58 14.27
N ALA A 176 13.22 3.25 15.09
CA ALA A 176 14.28 2.33 14.69
C ALA A 176 13.84 0.86 14.60
N ASP A 177 12.80 0.49 15.33
CA ASP A 177 12.18 -0.85 15.33
C ASP A 177 11.13 -1.05 14.24
N CYS A 178 10.90 -0.06 13.38
CA CYS A 178 9.93 -0.06 12.29
C CYS A 178 10.62 -0.26 10.94
N ALA A 179 10.35 -1.35 10.26
CA ALA A 179 10.98 -1.69 8.98
C ALA A 179 10.65 -0.66 7.87
N TYR A 180 9.40 -0.24 7.76
CA TYR A 180 8.96 0.84 6.88
C TYR A 180 9.71 2.15 7.17
N CYS A 181 9.76 2.56 8.43
CA CYS A 181 10.40 3.81 8.85
C CYS A 181 11.88 3.86 8.45
N ASN A 182 12.60 2.75 8.65
CA ASN A 182 14.01 2.61 8.27
C ASN A 182 14.20 2.61 6.74
N SER A 183 13.35 1.89 6.02
CA SER A 183 13.41 1.77 4.57
C SER A 183 13.20 3.15 3.92
N LEU A 184 12.11 3.82 4.27
CA LEU A 184 11.75 5.13 3.73
C LEU A 184 12.76 6.22 4.14
N ARG A 185 13.20 6.20 5.41
CA ARG A 185 14.28 7.10 5.88
C ARG A 185 15.54 6.95 5.03
N THR A 186 15.95 5.74 4.76
CA THR A 186 17.16 5.45 3.98
C THR A 186 17.03 5.98 2.56
N ALA A 187 15.92 5.70 1.88
CA ALA A 187 15.66 6.15 0.53
C ALA A 187 15.62 7.69 0.41
N PHE A 188 14.91 8.36 1.32
CA PHE A 188 14.86 9.82 1.37
C PHE A 188 16.24 10.43 1.59
N LYS A 189 16.97 9.97 2.62
CA LYS A 189 18.30 10.51 2.98
C LYS A 189 19.27 10.38 1.83
N GLN A 190 19.41 9.19 1.25
CA GLN A 190 20.31 8.95 0.12
C GLN A 190 19.97 9.88 -1.05
N ARG A 191 18.70 10.01 -1.40
CA ARG A 191 18.30 10.90 -2.49
C ARG A 191 18.53 12.36 -2.16
N PHE A 192 18.17 12.82 -0.97
CA PHE A 192 18.30 14.22 -0.57
C PHE A 192 19.77 14.66 -0.52
N GLU A 193 20.67 13.83 0.04
CA GLU A 193 22.10 14.06 0.07
C GLU A 193 22.72 14.04 -1.36
N SER A 194 22.24 13.17 -2.25
CA SER A 194 22.68 13.13 -3.66
C SER A 194 22.34 14.43 -4.44
N LEU A 195 21.34 15.17 -3.97
CA LEU A 195 20.97 16.47 -4.53
C LEU A 195 21.78 17.65 -3.93
N GLY A 196 22.62 17.37 -2.92
CA GLY A 196 23.40 18.36 -2.20
C GLY A 196 22.75 18.85 -0.89
N GLY A 197 21.66 18.20 -0.47
CA GLY A 197 21.01 18.47 0.81
C GLY A 197 21.81 18.00 2.02
N LYS A 198 21.56 18.59 3.17
CA LYS A 198 22.23 18.25 4.43
C LYS A 198 21.24 17.73 5.45
N ILE A 199 21.56 16.62 6.10
CA ILE A 199 20.85 16.14 7.27
C ILE A 199 21.58 16.67 8.50
N LEU A 200 21.01 17.70 9.15
CA LEU A 200 21.66 18.36 10.30
C LEU A 200 21.44 17.61 11.61
N VAL A 201 20.27 17.01 11.76
CA VAL A 201 19.88 16.26 12.96
C VAL A 201 19.20 14.98 12.55
N GLU A 202 19.59 13.89 13.14
CA GLU A 202 18.92 12.61 12.98
C GLU A 202 18.75 11.97 14.35
N ARG A 203 17.52 11.56 14.68
CA ARG A 203 17.17 10.91 15.95
C ARG A 203 16.31 9.67 15.70
N THR A 204 16.59 8.65 16.48
CA THR A 204 15.78 7.45 16.55
C THR A 204 14.92 7.46 17.80
N VAL A 205 13.75 6.85 17.68
CA VAL A 205 12.79 6.56 18.74
C VAL A 205 12.32 5.12 18.59
N LEU A 206 11.44 4.64 19.46
CA LEU A 206 10.75 3.37 19.29
C LEU A 206 9.30 3.60 18.85
N SER A 207 8.71 2.62 18.17
CA SER A 207 7.35 2.72 17.66
C SER A 207 6.27 2.78 18.74
N ASN A 208 6.60 2.39 19.99
CA ASN A 208 5.75 2.46 21.15
C ASN A 208 6.09 3.62 22.10
N ASP A 209 7.05 4.49 21.74
CA ASP A 209 7.35 5.67 22.53
C ASP A 209 6.16 6.65 22.54
N SER A 210 5.94 7.26 23.68
CA SER A 210 4.92 8.30 23.89
C SER A 210 5.51 9.64 24.34
N ASP A 211 6.79 9.66 24.71
CA ASP A 211 7.54 10.88 25.09
C ASP A 211 8.70 11.10 24.11
N PHE A 212 8.69 12.24 23.45
CA PHE A 212 9.69 12.68 22.48
C PHE A 212 10.45 13.93 22.92
N SER A 213 10.44 14.23 24.20
CA SER A 213 11.06 15.45 24.78
C SER A 213 12.56 15.51 24.56
N GLU A 214 13.27 14.38 24.69
CA GLU A 214 14.72 14.29 24.41
C GLU A 214 15.00 14.54 22.93
N ALA A 215 14.22 13.93 22.06
CA ALA A 215 14.33 14.15 20.63
C ALA A 215 14.05 15.63 20.30
N ALA A 216 12.99 16.22 20.86
CA ALA A 216 12.65 17.61 20.64
C ALA A 216 13.76 18.57 21.05
N ALA A 217 14.46 18.29 22.16
CA ALA A 217 15.61 19.08 22.60
C ALA A 217 16.75 19.10 21.55
N ALA A 218 16.98 18.00 20.86
CA ALA A 218 18.01 17.92 19.83
C ALA A 218 17.66 18.73 18.56
N PHE A 219 16.39 18.92 18.26
CA PHE A 219 15.93 19.71 17.11
C PHE A 219 15.81 21.21 17.42
N LYS A 220 15.68 21.56 18.69
CA LYS A 220 15.48 22.94 19.13
C LYS A 220 16.67 23.83 18.74
N GLY A 221 16.38 24.99 18.12
CA GLY A 221 17.40 25.95 17.69
C GLY A 221 18.18 25.57 16.43
N GLN A 222 17.92 24.39 15.86
CA GLN A 222 18.56 24.02 14.60
C GLN A 222 17.94 24.76 13.41
N PRO A 223 18.75 25.22 12.43
CA PRO A 223 18.27 25.96 11.26
C PRO A 223 17.69 25.00 10.22
N LEU A 224 16.55 24.37 10.54
CA LEU A 224 15.92 23.35 9.69
C LEU A 224 14.89 23.97 8.75
N ASP A 225 15.02 23.69 7.47
CA ASP A 225 13.99 24.00 6.46
C ASP A 225 12.83 23.00 6.57
N ALA A 226 13.13 21.73 6.84
CA ALA A 226 12.15 20.68 6.99
C ALA A 226 12.52 19.68 8.06
N ILE A 227 11.51 18.98 8.60
CA ILE A 227 11.69 17.76 9.38
C ILE A 227 10.99 16.63 8.66
N PHE A 228 11.71 15.53 8.37
CA PHE A 228 11.19 14.31 7.82
C PHE A 228 10.94 13.30 8.93
N ALA A 229 9.67 12.88 9.05
CA ALA A 229 9.19 11.99 10.10
C ALA A 229 8.52 10.73 9.50
N PRO A 230 9.30 9.80 8.90
CA PRO A 230 8.78 8.58 8.29
C PRO A 230 8.34 7.58 9.36
N ASN A 231 7.17 7.79 9.91
CA ASN A 231 6.57 6.96 10.95
C ASN A 231 5.10 6.67 10.60
N TYR A 232 4.49 5.73 11.31
CA TYR A 232 3.04 5.55 11.22
C TYR A 232 2.29 6.67 11.93
N GLU A 233 1.05 6.88 11.55
CA GLU A 233 0.22 8.05 11.85
C GLU A 233 0.26 8.49 13.32
N ARG A 234 0.00 7.57 14.27
CA ARG A 234 -0.01 7.89 15.71
C ARG A 234 1.33 8.44 16.19
N VAL A 235 2.41 7.74 15.89
CA VAL A 235 3.77 8.13 16.32
C VAL A 235 4.13 9.46 15.69
N ALA A 236 3.89 9.64 14.40
CA ALA A 236 4.16 10.88 13.68
C ALA A 236 3.38 12.06 14.28
N ALA A 237 2.07 11.90 14.52
CA ALA A 237 1.23 12.95 15.07
C ALA A 237 1.64 13.35 16.49
N THR A 238 1.92 12.36 17.36
CA THR A 238 2.38 12.60 18.74
C THR A 238 3.72 13.34 18.76
N MET A 239 4.65 12.87 17.95
CA MET A 239 5.99 13.45 17.78
C MET A 239 5.91 14.89 17.28
N ILE A 240 5.16 15.16 16.21
CA ILE A 240 4.95 16.51 15.67
C ILE A 240 4.38 17.42 16.75
N SER A 241 3.38 16.95 17.50
CA SER A 241 2.76 17.73 18.60
C SER A 241 3.78 18.15 19.64
N GLN A 242 4.57 17.20 20.14
CA GLN A 242 5.53 17.48 21.21
C GLN A 242 6.71 18.33 20.71
N LEU A 243 7.20 18.12 19.49
CA LEU A 243 8.23 18.97 18.91
C LEU A 243 7.72 20.41 18.73
N LEU A 244 6.47 20.57 18.28
CA LEU A 244 5.83 21.89 18.19
C LEU A 244 5.67 22.54 19.58
N ASP A 245 5.27 21.80 20.62
CA ASP A 245 5.17 22.32 21.98
C ASP A 245 6.53 22.74 22.55
N ALA A 246 7.59 22.02 22.22
CA ALA A 246 8.97 22.38 22.59
C ALA A 246 9.53 23.59 21.81
N GLY A 247 8.76 24.16 20.88
CA GLY A 247 9.17 25.33 20.09
C GLY A 247 9.96 24.99 18.84
N VAL A 248 9.99 23.75 18.38
CA VAL A 248 10.59 23.36 17.09
C VAL A 248 9.67 23.81 15.96
N ARG A 249 10.16 24.63 15.05
CA ARG A 249 9.35 25.26 13.99
C ARG A 249 10.05 25.17 12.63
N PRO A 250 10.10 23.96 12.01
CA PRO A 250 10.55 23.88 10.64
C PRO A 250 9.54 24.59 9.74
N ARG A 251 9.96 25.01 8.56
CA ARG A 251 9.05 25.60 7.58
C ARG A 251 8.02 24.59 7.09
N ILE A 252 8.41 23.31 6.94
CA ILE A 252 7.54 22.21 6.54
C ILE A 252 7.88 20.90 7.29
N TRP A 253 6.89 20.04 7.38
CA TRP A 253 7.04 18.65 7.80
C TRP A 253 6.89 17.74 6.58
N LEU A 254 7.57 16.60 6.59
CA LEU A 254 7.51 15.61 5.51
C LEU A 254 7.18 14.24 6.09
N GLY A 255 6.28 13.51 5.44
CA GLY A 255 5.88 12.17 5.81
C GLY A 255 5.68 11.26 4.60
N GLY A 256 5.62 9.96 4.85
CA GLY A 256 5.29 8.97 3.83
C GLY A 256 3.84 8.49 3.93
N ASP A 257 3.55 7.41 3.21
CA ASP A 257 2.22 6.79 3.14
C ASP A 257 1.73 6.24 4.50
N GLY A 258 2.65 5.95 5.44
CA GLY A 258 2.31 5.58 6.81
C GLY A 258 1.57 6.66 7.62
N TRP A 259 1.46 7.88 7.11
CA TRP A 259 0.58 8.91 7.68
C TRP A 259 -0.88 8.74 7.26
N GLY A 260 -1.17 7.77 6.37
CA GLY A 260 -2.49 7.54 5.80
C GLY A 260 -2.99 8.76 5.03
N ASP A 261 -4.30 8.93 4.99
CA ASP A 261 -4.91 10.16 4.48
C ASP A 261 -4.84 11.31 5.50
N SER A 262 -4.03 11.15 6.55
CA SER A 262 -3.86 12.06 7.70
C SER A 262 -5.18 12.32 8.41
N GLY A 263 -5.94 11.25 8.64
CA GLY A 263 -7.30 11.24 9.08
C GLY A 263 -7.63 11.87 10.46
N GLU A 264 -8.68 11.38 11.04
CA GLU A 264 -9.21 11.87 12.32
C GLU A 264 -8.21 11.74 13.48
N LEU A 265 -7.47 10.63 13.53
CA LEU A 265 -6.48 10.37 14.58
C LEU A 265 -5.37 11.44 14.61
N PHE A 266 -4.80 11.73 13.45
CA PHE A 266 -3.76 12.74 13.31
C PHE A 266 -4.27 14.11 13.75
N SER A 267 -5.50 14.50 13.33
CA SER A 267 -6.15 15.75 13.73
C SER A 267 -6.36 15.86 15.22
N ARG A 268 -6.86 14.78 15.83
CA ARG A 268 -7.15 14.75 17.27
C ARG A 268 -5.88 14.91 18.10
N ILE A 269 -4.78 14.25 17.70
CA ILE A 269 -3.51 14.30 18.41
C ILE A 269 -2.82 15.66 18.25
N VAL A 270 -2.73 16.17 17.02
CA VAL A 270 -2.06 17.45 16.75
C VAL A 270 -2.86 18.66 17.26
N GLY A 271 -4.19 18.55 17.31
CA GLY A 271 -5.06 19.60 17.83
C GLY A 271 -4.95 20.90 17.01
N ALA A 272 -4.97 22.04 17.68
CA ALA A 272 -4.93 23.37 17.05
C ALA A 272 -3.52 23.88 16.69
N ARG A 273 -2.49 23.05 16.79
CA ARG A 273 -1.10 23.45 16.49
C ARG A 273 -0.93 23.75 15.02
N LYS A 274 -0.38 24.92 14.71
CA LYS A 274 -0.17 25.35 13.32
C LYS A 274 1.06 24.71 12.73
N PHE A 275 0.89 24.06 11.54
CA PHE A 275 1.99 23.51 10.75
C PHE A 275 1.54 23.32 9.29
N THR A 276 2.52 23.19 8.41
CA THR A 276 2.34 22.75 7.02
C THR A 276 3.16 21.48 6.81
N ALA A 277 2.55 20.46 6.24
CA ALA A 277 3.21 19.21 5.94
C ALA A 277 2.90 18.73 4.53
N TYR A 278 3.78 17.86 4.02
CA TYR A 278 3.59 17.12 2.77
C TYR A 278 3.84 15.64 3.03
N ALA A 279 2.94 14.81 2.55
CA ALA A 279 3.04 13.36 2.68
C ALA A 279 2.73 12.66 1.36
N ILE A 280 3.34 11.51 1.15
CA ILE A 280 2.96 10.62 0.05
C ILE A 280 1.77 9.77 0.50
N SER A 281 0.86 9.50 -0.42
CA SER A 281 -0.22 8.54 -0.28
C SER A 281 -0.41 7.77 -1.60
N HIS A 282 -1.15 6.68 -1.52
CA HIS A 282 -1.53 5.90 -2.70
C HIS A 282 -2.83 6.37 -3.33
N TRP A 283 -3.64 7.07 -2.56
CA TRP A 283 -4.96 7.54 -2.97
C TRP A 283 -5.44 8.67 -2.05
N HIS A 284 -6.38 9.45 -2.53
CA HIS A 284 -7.10 10.46 -1.74
C HIS A 284 -8.53 10.64 -2.29
N ALA A 285 -9.48 10.95 -1.43
CA ALA A 285 -10.90 11.11 -1.81
C ALA A 285 -11.16 12.20 -2.87
N GLN A 286 -10.25 13.16 -3.03
CA GLN A 286 -10.32 14.16 -4.10
C GLN A 286 -9.98 13.61 -5.50
N ILE A 287 -9.49 12.37 -5.60
CA ILE A 287 -9.25 11.73 -6.89
C ILE A 287 -10.58 11.29 -7.49
N GLN A 288 -10.98 11.94 -8.56
CA GLN A 288 -12.32 11.83 -9.14
C GLN A 288 -12.36 11.00 -10.44
N THR A 289 -11.48 9.97 -10.56
CA THR A 289 -11.62 9.02 -11.67
C THR A 289 -12.93 8.23 -11.57
N PRO A 290 -13.49 7.72 -12.67
CA PRO A 290 -14.71 6.90 -12.62
C PRO A 290 -14.61 5.73 -11.64
N GLN A 291 -13.45 5.05 -11.61
CA GLN A 291 -13.19 3.93 -10.69
C GLN A 291 -13.17 4.38 -9.23
N SER A 292 -12.49 5.51 -8.93
CA SER A 292 -12.41 6.04 -7.56
C SER A 292 -13.80 6.47 -7.06
N LYS A 293 -14.59 7.14 -7.90
CA LYS A 293 -15.97 7.52 -7.55
C LYS A 293 -16.86 6.31 -7.29
N ALA A 294 -16.84 5.32 -8.19
CA ALA A 294 -17.66 4.11 -8.05
C ALA A 294 -17.32 3.36 -6.77
N PHE A 295 -16.00 3.16 -6.49
CA PHE A 295 -15.54 2.53 -5.27
C PHE A 295 -16.00 3.30 -4.01
N THR A 296 -15.78 4.62 -3.98
CA THR A 296 -16.12 5.46 -2.81
C THR A 296 -17.61 5.41 -2.48
N VAL A 297 -18.46 5.51 -3.51
CA VAL A 297 -19.92 5.46 -3.35
C VAL A 297 -20.36 4.09 -2.84
N GLU A 298 -19.88 3.02 -3.46
CA GLU A 298 -20.28 1.66 -3.10
C GLU A 298 -19.77 1.25 -1.72
N PHE A 299 -18.52 1.61 -1.38
CA PHE A 299 -17.96 1.35 -0.06
C PHE A 299 -18.76 2.06 1.04
N ALA A 300 -19.04 3.36 0.86
CA ALA A 300 -19.82 4.12 1.82
C ALA A 300 -21.26 3.59 1.96
N ARG A 301 -21.87 3.15 0.85
CA ARG A 301 -23.21 2.55 0.85
C ARG A 301 -23.24 1.23 1.64
N ARG A 302 -22.22 0.38 1.52
CA ARG A 302 -22.15 -0.93 2.19
C ARG A 302 -21.82 -0.82 3.66
N TYR A 303 -20.88 0.02 4.01
CA TYR A 303 -20.27 0.03 5.34
C TYR A 303 -20.60 1.27 6.18
N GLY A 304 -21.38 2.23 5.64
CA GLY A 304 -21.83 3.42 6.37
C GLY A 304 -20.73 4.42 6.73
N LYS A 305 -19.53 4.28 6.13
CA LYS A 305 -18.34 5.10 6.40
C LYS A 305 -17.58 5.37 5.09
N PRO A 306 -16.91 6.52 4.93
CA PRO A 306 -16.07 6.76 3.78
C PRO A 306 -14.86 5.82 3.79
N PRO A 307 -14.33 5.40 2.62
CA PRO A 307 -13.11 4.61 2.57
C PRO A 307 -11.88 5.43 2.92
N VAL A 308 -10.84 4.74 3.39
CA VAL A 308 -9.47 5.23 3.57
C VAL A 308 -8.54 4.57 2.55
N ASP A 309 -7.32 5.07 2.39
CA ASP A 309 -6.34 4.54 1.41
C ASP A 309 -6.07 3.03 1.59
N THR A 310 -5.98 2.54 2.83
CA THR A 310 -5.84 1.11 3.15
C THR A 310 -6.96 0.26 2.55
N ALA A 311 -8.21 0.74 2.59
CA ALA A 311 -9.34 0.05 1.96
C ALA A 311 -9.18 -0.01 0.43
N VAL A 312 -8.80 1.11 -0.17
CA VAL A 312 -8.63 1.20 -1.64
C VAL A 312 -7.54 0.25 -2.12
N LEU A 313 -6.41 0.21 -1.41
CA LEU A 313 -5.29 -0.69 -1.70
C LEU A 313 -5.67 -2.16 -1.55
N ALA A 314 -6.39 -2.51 -0.49
CA ALA A 314 -6.88 -3.86 -0.23
C ALA A 314 -7.86 -4.32 -1.33
N TYR A 315 -8.74 -3.43 -1.77
CA TYR A 315 -9.69 -3.69 -2.86
C TYR A 315 -8.96 -3.95 -4.19
N ASP A 316 -7.95 -3.13 -4.53
CA ASP A 316 -7.16 -3.32 -5.74
C ASP A 316 -6.39 -4.66 -5.71
N ALA A 317 -5.81 -5.03 -4.56
CA ALA A 317 -5.11 -6.30 -4.41
C ALA A 317 -6.07 -7.50 -4.54
N ALA A 318 -7.25 -7.42 -3.92
CA ALA A 318 -8.27 -8.45 -4.06
C ALA A 318 -8.74 -8.61 -5.52
N ARG A 319 -8.97 -7.51 -6.23
CA ARG A 319 -9.35 -7.53 -7.66
C ARG A 319 -8.24 -8.11 -8.55
N LEU A 320 -6.98 -7.81 -8.27
CA LEU A 320 -5.85 -8.38 -8.98
C LEU A 320 -5.76 -9.88 -8.73
N LEU A 321 -5.94 -10.33 -7.48
CA LEU A 321 -5.99 -11.76 -7.15
C LEU A 321 -7.17 -12.46 -7.85
N ILE A 322 -8.36 -11.86 -7.84
CA ILE A 322 -9.55 -12.38 -8.56
C ILE A 322 -9.26 -12.55 -10.06
N GLN A 323 -8.59 -11.58 -10.68
CA GLN A 323 -8.16 -11.72 -12.07
C GLN A 323 -7.20 -12.91 -12.23
N GLY A 324 -6.28 -13.11 -11.28
CA GLY A 324 -5.40 -14.26 -11.23
C GLY A 324 -6.17 -15.59 -11.15
N LEU A 325 -7.16 -15.70 -10.23
CA LEU A 325 -8.01 -16.87 -10.09
C LEU A 325 -8.78 -17.20 -11.37
N LEU A 326 -9.35 -16.19 -12.03
CA LEU A 326 -10.14 -16.33 -13.26
C LEU A 326 -9.31 -16.75 -14.46
N THR A 327 -7.99 -16.52 -14.47
CA THR A 327 -7.07 -16.79 -15.57
C THR A 327 -6.04 -17.88 -15.25
N ALA A 328 -6.11 -18.49 -14.07
CA ALA A 328 -5.27 -19.61 -13.69
C ALA A 328 -5.57 -20.84 -14.56
N ASN A 329 -4.54 -21.59 -14.92
CA ASN A 329 -4.71 -22.87 -15.60
C ASN A 329 -5.12 -23.98 -14.62
N GLN A 330 -4.67 -23.87 -13.38
CA GLN A 330 -5.00 -24.76 -12.27
C GLN A 330 -5.24 -23.91 -11.01
N LEU A 331 -6.24 -24.30 -10.21
CA LEU A 331 -6.55 -23.63 -8.94
C LEU A 331 -5.82 -24.33 -7.79
N ASP A 332 -4.50 -24.27 -7.85
CA ASP A 332 -3.58 -24.63 -6.78
C ASP A 332 -2.61 -23.45 -6.52
N ARG A 333 -1.78 -23.56 -5.50
CA ARG A 333 -0.84 -22.49 -5.10
C ARG A 333 0.08 -22.07 -6.25
N ALA A 334 0.62 -23.03 -7.01
CA ALA A 334 1.52 -22.76 -8.13
C ALA A 334 0.80 -22.09 -9.30
N GLY A 335 -0.37 -22.61 -9.69
CA GLY A 335 -1.16 -22.06 -10.78
C GLY A 335 -1.68 -20.64 -10.50
N VAL A 336 -2.04 -20.34 -9.26
CA VAL A 336 -2.44 -18.98 -8.85
C VAL A 336 -1.26 -18.01 -8.93
N VAL A 337 -0.06 -18.39 -8.45
CA VAL A 337 1.14 -17.55 -8.56
C VAL A 337 1.50 -17.31 -10.02
N ASP A 338 1.53 -18.37 -10.84
CA ASP A 338 1.82 -18.27 -12.28
C ASP A 338 0.86 -17.31 -12.98
N SER A 339 -0.41 -17.37 -12.61
CA SER A 339 -1.43 -16.50 -13.19
C SER A 339 -1.26 -15.06 -12.77
N VAL A 340 -1.04 -14.80 -11.48
CA VAL A 340 -0.80 -13.46 -10.93
C VAL A 340 0.47 -12.84 -11.50
N GLU A 341 1.54 -13.62 -11.71
CA GLU A 341 2.78 -13.15 -12.35
C GLU A 341 2.61 -12.73 -13.80
N ARG A 342 1.68 -13.38 -14.55
CA ARG A 342 1.36 -12.97 -15.92
C ARG A 342 0.65 -11.62 -16.01
N ILE A 343 0.05 -11.13 -14.93
CA ILE A 343 -0.58 -9.81 -14.91
C ILE A 343 0.52 -8.75 -14.87
N ARG A 344 0.85 -8.20 -16.04
CA ARG A 344 1.87 -7.14 -16.16
C ARG A 344 1.30 -5.74 -16.03
N THR A 345 0.01 -5.59 -16.27
CA THR A 345 -0.71 -4.33 -16.14
C THR A 345 -2.05 -4.58 -15.50
N PHE A 346 -2.42 -3.73 -14.56
CA PHE A 346 -3.70 -3.80 -13.86
C PHE A 346 -4.28 -2.39 -13.67
N GLU A 347 -5.55 -2.22 -14.02
CA GLU A 347 -6.28 -0.96 -13.84
C GLU A 347 -6.99 -0.96 -12.49
N GLY A 348 -6.34 -0.33 -11.49
CA GLY A 348 -6.86 -0.20 -10.13
C GLY A 348 -7.61 1.10 -9.87
N VAL A 349 -8.24 1.18 -8.72
CA VAL A 349 -8.82 2.42 -8.17
C VAL A 349 -7.70 3.41 -7.82
N THR A 350 -6.57 2.89 -7.35
CA THR A 350 -5.36 3.68 -7.02
C THR A 350 -4.53 4.05 -8.24
N GLY A 351 -5.06 3.83 -9.45
CA GLY A 351 -4.39 4.07 -10.72
C GLY A 351 -3.87 2.81 -11.40
N ARG A 352 -3.19 3.00 -12.51
CA ARG A 352 -2.63 1.91 -13.30
C ARG A 352 -1.36 1.35 -12.66
N LEU A 353 -1.35 0.05 -12.40
CA LEU A 353 -0.19 -0.69 -11.91
C LEU A 353 0.52 -1.34 -13.09
N VAL A 354 1.82 -1.08 -13.25
CA VAL A 354 2.65 -1.68 -14.30
C VAL A 354 3.81 -2.42 -13.64
N TYR A 355 3.87 -3.73 -13.82
CA TYR A 355 4.96 -4.56 -13.30
C TYR A 355 6.07 -4.69 -14.33
N PRO A 356 7.25 -4.10 -14.10
CA PRO A 356 8.42 -4.33 -14.94
C PRO A 356 8.78 -5.82 -15.02
N PRO A 357 9.49 -6.26 -16.07
CA PRO A 357 10.01 -7.62 -16.12
C PRO A 357 10.77 -7.97 -14.84
N HIS A 358 10.49 -9.14 -14.28
CA HIS A 358 11.10 -9.67 -13.06
C HIS A 358 10.82 -8.88 -11.76
N SER A 359 10.06 -7.79 -11.81
CA SER A 359 9.66 -7.05 -10.60
C SER A 359 8.33 -7.60 -10.04
N ARG A 360 8.29 -7.63 -8.71
CA ARG A 360 7.10 -7.96 -7.91
C ARG A 360 6.45 -6.71 -7.32
N THR A 361 7.08 -5.56 -7.53
CA THR A 361 6.60 -4.24 -7.15
C THR A 361 6.15 -3.48 -8.40
N PRO A 362 4.95 -2.92 -8.44
CA PRO A 362 4.49 -2.16 -9.60
C PRO A 362 5.04 -0.73 -9.59
N ILE A 363 5.22 -0.18 -10.77
CA ILE A 363 5.23 1.26 -10.98
C ILE A 363 3.78 1.71 -11.04
N LYS A 364 3.42 2.70 -10.24
CA LYS A 364 2.07 3.27 -10.19
C LYS A 364 2.12 4.74 -9.78
N PRO A 365 1.04 5.51 -9.99
CA PRO A 365 0.98 6.89 -9.51
C PRO A 365 1.12 6.98 -7.99
N ALA A 366 1.80 8.03 -7.52
CA ALA A 366 1.81 8.46 -6.13
C ALA A 366 1.05 9.78 -6.00
N VAL A 367 0.40 9.97 -4.87
CA VAL A 367 -0.33 11.19 -4.54
C VAL A 367 0.48 11.96 -3.50
N LEU A 368 0.93 13.14 -3.84
CA LEU A 368 1.52 14.06 -2.87
C LEU A 368 0.40 14.88 -2.24
N LEU A 369 0.25 14.75 -0.95
CA LEU A 369 -0.72 15.48 -0.13
C LEU A 369 -0.07 16.71 0.47
N ARG A 370 -0.82 17.81 0.53
CA ARG A 370 -0.54 18.96 1.37
C ARG A 370 -1.48 18.92 2.57
N ILE A 371 -0.92 18.99 3.76
CA ILE A 371 -1.64 18.95 5.03
C ILE A 371 -1.39 20.27 5.74
N GLU A 372 -2.46 21.00 5.98
CA GLU A 372 -2.41 22.26 6.73
C GLU A 372 -3.29 22.14 7.96
N ASN A 373 -2.77 22.63 9.07
CA ASN A 373 -3.50 22.72 10.32
C ASN A 373 -3.39 24.13 10.89
N GLY A 374 -4.51 24.68 11.34
CA GLY A 374 -4.57 25.99 11.98
C GLY A 374 -6.01 26.49 12.13
N ASP A 375 -6.28 27.30 13.14
CA ASP A 375 -7.55 28.01 13.41
C ASP A 375 -8.82 27.15 13.29
N ASN A 376 -8.80 25.93 13.88
CA ASN A 376 -9.88 24.93 13.90
C ASN A 376 -10.20 24.30 12.53
N ASN A 377 -9.43 24.56 11.49
CA ASN A 377 -9.59 23.97 10.19
C ASN A 377 -8.35 23.16 9.82
N ARG A 378 -8.54 21.86 9.64
CA ARG A 378 -7.55 21.01 9.03
C ARG A 378 -7.99 20.63 7.64
N HIS A 379 -7.08 20.75 6.69
CA HIS A 379 -7.29 20.32 5.32
C HIS A 379 -6.15 19.44 4.86
N SER A 380 -6.50 18.24 4.44
CA SER A 380 -5.67 17.43 3.56
C SER A 380 -6.18 17.61 2.14
N SER A 381 -5.29 17.92 1.22
CA SER A 381 -5.63 18.12 -0.18
C SER A 381 -4.56 17.54 -1.09
N VAL A 382 -4.96 17.18 -2.30
CA VAL A 382 -4.01 16.71 -3.31
C VAL A 382 -3.20 17.91 -3.82
N GLU A 383 -1.91 17.93 -3.49
CA GLU A 383 -0.94 18.89 -4.04
C GLU A 383 -0.56 18.52 -5.46
N ARG A 384 -0.29 17.22 -5.71
CA ARG A 384 0.12 16.70 -7.01
C ARG A 384 -0.08 15.20 -7.12
N ILE A 385 -0.41 14.72 -8.32
CA ILE A 385 -0.30 13.32 -8.72
C ILE A 385 1.02 13.15 -9.49
N ILE A 386 1.84 12.17 -9.13
CA ILE A 386 3.18 11.94 -9.65
C ILE A 386 3.26 10.56 -10.26
N GLY A 387 3.68 10.48 -11.52
CA GLY A 387 3.70 9.22 -12.26
C GLY A 387 2.31 8.81 -12.76
N GLY A 388 2.23 7.97 -13.81
CA GLY A 388 1.01 7.52 -14.46
C GLY A 388 1.29 7.15 -15.89
#